data_ee04c1b518fbdc955c1638eb3555f374
#
_entry.id   ee04c1b518fbdc955c1638eb3555f374
#
_cell.length_a   1.000
_cell.length_b   1.000
_cell.length_c   1.000
_cell.angle_alpha   90.00
_cell.angle_beta   90.00
_cell.angle_gamma   90.00
#
_symmetry.space_group_name_H-M   'P 1'
#
loop_
_entity.id
_entity.type
_entity.pdbx_description
1 polymer ?
#
loop_
_entity_poly.entity_id
_entity_poly.type
_entity_poly.pdbx_seq_one_letter_code
_entity_poly.pdbx_strand_id
1 'polypeptide(L)'
;SVYLATDERDEGRWIAGEIDRRRSEGTSYNNMAVFYRTNAQSRMLEDMLLRAGVPYRIVGGTRFFDRAEIRDVMAYLTLVVNPADDIAAKRVVNVPRRGIGKTTIERIDQYGREMNMPFLTAAELAVVDPDIRASTRNAVGEFIQVIKDGATYGGDLRKVVEMIIDKAGLIRALQDEGTDEARGRVENIQ
;
A
#
# COMPACT_ATOMS: atom_id res chain seq x y z
N SER A 1 8.26 -31.07 -17.34
CA SER A 1 6.80 -31.16 -17.51
C SER A 1 6.23 -29.76 -17.64
N VAL A 2 5.17 -29.60 -18.43
CA VAL A 2 4.43 -28.33 -18.55
C VAL A 2 3.08 -28.56 -17.88
N TYR A 3 2.66 -27.62 -17.03
CA TYR A 3 1.33 -27.59 -16.42
C TYR A 3 0.54 -26.42 -17.02
N LEU A 4 -0.67 -26.66 -17.43
CA LEU A 4 -1.57 -25.64 -17.95
C LEU A 4 -2.60 -25.32 -16.86
N ALA A 5 -2.38 -24.23 -16.13
CA ALA A 5 -3.27 -23.78 -15.08
C ALA A 5 -4.54 -23.12 -15.68
N THR A 6 -5.65 -23.26 -14.98
CA THR A 6 -6.92 -22.60 -15.35
C THR A 6 -6.98 -21.14 -14.92
N ASP A 7 -6.29 -20.81 -13.84
CA ASP A 7 -6.15 -19.46 -13.29
C ASP A 7 -4.87 -19.35 -12.43
N GLU A 8 -4.57 -18.15 -11.93
CA GLU A 8 -3.40 -17.88 -11.09
C GLU A 8 -3.42 -18.65 -9.75
N ARG A 9 -4.61 -18.93 -9.21
CA ARG A 9 -4.76 -19.70 -7.96
C ARG A 9 -4.47 -21.19 -8.19
N ASP A 10 -4.86 -21.69 -9.33
CA ASP A 10 -4.57 -23.06 -9.74
C ASP A 10 -3.06 -23.23 -9.98
N GLU A 11 -2.42 -22.27 -10.66
CA GLU A 11 -0.97 -22.24 -10.82
C GLU A 11 -0.24 -22.24 -9.46
N GLY A 12 -0.63 -21.35 -8.55
CA GLY A 12 -0.03 -21.26 -7.21
C GLY A 12 -0.20 -22.54 -6.39
N ARG A 13 -1.39 -23.18 -6.44
CA ARG A 13 -1.63 -24.46 -5.77
C ARG A 13 -0.76 -25.58 -6.33
N TRP A 14 -0.64 -25.65 -7.66
CA TRP A 14 0.19 -26.64 -8.31
C TRP A 14 1.67 -26.47 -7.94
N ILE A 15 2.18 -25.21 -7.94
CA ILE A 15 3.57 -24.93 -7.54
C ILE A 15 3.81 -25.34 -6.09
N ALA A 16 2.91 -24.99 -5.16
CA ALA A 16 3.03 -25.38 -3.76
C ALA A 16 3.03 -26.91 -3.58
N GLY A 17 2.15 -27.61 -4.30
CA GLY A 17 2.10 -29.07 -4.30
C GLY A 17 3.35 -29.72 -4.89
N GLU A 18 3.92 -29.17 -5.95
CA GLU A 18 5.18 -29.66 -6.55
C GLU A 18 6.38 -29.46 -5.61
N ILE A 19 6.41 -28.35 -4.87
CA ILE A 19 7.42 -28.10 -3.84
C ILE A 19 7.31 -29.15 -2.72
N ASP A 20 6.08 -29.41 -2.24
CA ASP A 20 5.83 -30.41 -1.19
C ASP A 20 6.22 -31.82 -1.64
N ARG A 21 5.84 -32.20 -2.87
CA ARG A 21 6.25 -33.48 -3.48
C ARG A 21 7.76 -33.61 -3.52
N ARG A 22 8.50 -32.60 -4.00
CA ARG A 22 9.97 -32.62 -4.06
C ARG A 22 10.59 -32.69 -2.67
N ARG A 23 9.96 -32.01 -1.71
CA ARG A 23 10.39 -32.05 -0.31
C ARG A 23 10.26 -33.46 0.27
N SER A 24 9.15 -34.16 0.00
CA SER A 24 8.94 -35.56 0.44
C SER A 24 9.90 -36.53 -0.24
N GLU A 25 10.39 -36.22 -1.43
CA GLU A 25 11.45 -36.98 -2.14
C GLU A 25 12.87 -36.65 -1.64
N GLY A 26 13.01 -35.81 -0.60
CA GLY A 26 14.29 -35.50 0.03
C GLY A 26 14.99 -34.24 -0.48
N THR A 27 14.38 -33.48 -1.41
CA THR A 27 14.96 -32.19 -1.86
C THR A 27 14.81 -31.13 -0.78
N SER A 28 15.88 -30.44 -0.42
CA SER A 28 15.84 -29.31 0.53
C SER A 28 15.16 -28.10 -0.11
N TYR A 29 14.40 -27.31 0.68
CA TYR A 29 13.83 -26.03 0.23
C TYR A 29 14.89 -25.08 -0.34
N ASN A 30 16.11 -25.08 0.22
CA ASN A 30 17.22 -24.26 -0.27
C ASN A 30 17.69 -24.60 -1.69
N ASN A 31 17.32 -25.77 -2.20
CA ASN A 31 17.66 -26.25 -3.53
C ASN A 31 16.50 -26.10 -4.53
N MET A 32 15.44 -25.38 -4.15
CA MET A 32 14.29 -25.10 -5.00
C MET A 32 14.21 -23.60 -5.29
N ALA A 33 13.87 -23.23 -6.51
CA ALA A 33 13.60 -21.86 -6.89
C ALA A 33 12.38 -21.80 -7.81
N VAL A 34 11.55 -20.77 -7.62
CA VAL A 34 10.42 -20.43 -8.48
C VAL A 34 10.74 -19.11 -9.16
N PHE A 35 10.66 -19.09 -10.49
CA PHE A 35 10.89 -17.91 -11.28
C PHE A 35 9.56 -17.41 -11.84
N TYR A 36 9.37 -16.10 -11.81
CA TYR A 36 8.19 -15.43 -12.36
C TYR A 36 8.61 -14.20 -13.16
N ARG A 37 7.76 -13.77 -14.09
CA ARG A 37 8.08 -12.71 -15.03
C ARG A 37 7.83 -11.31 -14.48
N THR A 38 6.71 -11.13 -13.77
CA THR A 38 6.29 -9.82 -13.25
C THR A 38 6.15 -9.86 -11.74
N ASN A 39 6.36 -8.70 -11.11
CA ASN A 39 6.21 -8.58 -9.66
C ASN A 39 4.77 -8.84 -9.17
N ALA A 40 3.75 -8.60 -10.00
CA ALA A 40 2.36 -8.89 -9.66
C ALA A 40 2.13 -10.39 -9.40
N GLN A 41 2.77 -11.27 -10.18
CA GLN A 41 2.67 -12.73 -10.01
C GLN A 41 3.20 -13.20 -8.64
N SER A 42 4.16 -12.49 -8.03
CA SER A 42 4.70 -12.91 -6.73
C SER A 42 3.66 -12.94 -5.62
N ARG A 43 2.65 -12.05 -5.65
CA ARG A 43 1.60 -11.97 -4.61
C ARG A 43 0.89 -13.31 -4.42
N MET A 44 0.43 -13.91 -5.54
CA MET A 44 -0.29 -15.17 -5.50
C MET A 44 0.61 -16.31 -5.02
N LEU A 45 1.87 -16.34 -5.50
CA LEU A 45 2.86 -17.32 -5.07
C LEU A 45 3.18 -17.20 -3.57
N GLU A 46 3.38 -15.98 -3.08
CA GLU A 46 3.63 -15.72 -1.66
C GLU A 46 2.47 -16.18 -0.78
N ASP A 47 1.21 -15.86 -1.16
CA ASP A 47 0.02 -16.30 -0.42
C ASP A 47 -0.10 -17.83 -0.40
N MET A 48 0.11 -18.50 -1.53
CA MET A 48 0.03 -19.96 -1.60
C MET A 48 1.15 -20.64 -0.80
N LEU A 49 2.37 -20.15 -0.88
CA LEU A 49 3.50 -20.69 -0.10
C LEU A 49 3.29 -20.49 1.40
N LEU A 50 2.78 -19.32 1.80
CA LEU A 50 2.44 -19.01 3.19
C LEU A 50 1.37 -19.96 3.73
N ARG A 51 0.28 -20.16 2.98
CA ARG A 51 -0.81 -21.09 3.34
C ARG A 51 -0.36 -22.54 3.42
N ALA A 52 0.57 -22.92 2.53
CA ALA A 52 1.15 -24.25 2.54
C ALA A 52 2.25 -24.45 3.62
N GLY A 53 2.58 -23.41 4.39
CA GLY A 53 3.63 -23.46 5.41
C GLY A 53 5.04 -23.64 4.82
N VAL A 54 5.24 -23.33 3.54
CA VAL A 54 6.52 -23.43 2.85
C VAL A 54 7.37 -22.19 3.15
N PRO A 55 8.55 -22.34 3.79
CA PRO A 55 9.43 -21.20 4.01
C PRO A 55 10.02 -20.73 2.68
N TYR A 56 9.97 -19.44 2.41
CA TYR A 56 10.49 -18.85 1.19
C TYR A 56 11.24 -17.54 1.44
N ARG A 57 12.05 -17.16 0.45
CA ARG A 57 12.76 -15.89 0.40
C ARG A 57 12.62 -15.32 -1.01
N ILE A 58 12.29 -14.03 -1.12
CA ILE A 58 12.31 -13.32 -2.39
C ILE A 58 13.73 -12.85 -2.67
N VAL A 59 14.20 -13.10 -3.89
CA VAL A 59 15.53 -12.68 -4.35
C VAL A 59 15.34 -11.64 -5.46
N GLY A 60 15.95 -10.47 -5.29
CA GLY A 60 15.88 -9.38 -6.27
C GLY A 60 14.63 -8.51 -6.18
N GLY A 61 13.80 -8.66 -5.13
CA GLY A 61 12.61 -7.86 -4.90
C GLY A 61 12.23 -7.73 -3.43
N THR A 62 11.14 -7.02 -3.16
CA THR A 62 10.52 -6.91 -1.84
C THR A 62 9.26 -7.76 -1.76
N ARG A 63 8.93 -8.26 -0.56
CA ARG A 63 7.65 -8.94 -0.32
C ARG A 63 6.50 -8.01 -0.74
N PHE A 64 5.40 -8.58 -1.20
CA PHE A 64 4.26 -7.80 -1.69
C PHE A 64 3.83 -6.70 -0.71
N PHE A 65 3.61 -7.06 0.56
CA PHE A 65 3.17 -6.11 1.59
C PHE A 65 4.25 -5.12 2.05
N ASP A 66 5.52 -5.35 1.69
CA ASP A 66 6.62 -4.43 1.99
C ASP A 66 6.85 -3.40 0.87
N ARG A 67 6.19 -3.54 -0.28
CA ARG A 67 6.28 -2.60 -1.40
C ARG A 67 5.73 -1.24 -1.01
N ALA A 68 6.39 -0.18 -1.46
CA ALA A 68 6.07 1.19 -1.06
C ALA A 68 4.61 1.56 -1.34
N GLU A 69 4.12 1.28 -2.56
CA GLU A 69 2.76 1.56 -3.00
C GLU A 69 1.70 0.80 -2.20
N ILE A 70 1.99 -0.45 -1.81
CA ILE A 70 1.09 -1.25 -0.97
C ILE A 70 1.05 -0.70 0.46
N ARG A 71 2.21 -0.36 1.01
CA ARG A 71 2.30 0.27 2.33
C ARG A 71 1.60 1.63 2.37
N ASP A 72 1.59 2.37 1.26
CA ASP A 72 0.86 3.63 1.16
C ASP A 72 -0.66 3.40 1.19
N VAL A 73 -1.19 2.45 0.42
CA VAL A 73 -2.61 2.05 0.49
C VAL A 73 -2.98 1.58 1.90
N MET A 74 -2.14 0.73 2.50
CA MET A 74 -2.37 0.23 3.87
C MET A 74 -2.38 1.35 4.91
N ALA A 75 -1.52 2.37 4.76
CA ALA A 75 -1.49 3.52 5.66
C ALA A 75 -2.78 4.37 5.54
N TYR A 76 -3.32 4.56 4.33
CA TYR A 76 -4.63 5.18 4.15
C TYR A 76 -5.75 4.37 4.84
N LEU A 77 -5.76 3.05 4.66
CA LEU A 77 -6.74 2.17 5.32
C LEU A 77 -6.62 2.23 6.84
N THR A 78 -5.38 2.26 7.35
CA THR A 78 -5.13 2.43 8.78
C THR A 78 -5.76 3.72 9.29
N LEU A 79 -5.62 4.85 8.59
CA LEU A 79 -6.21 6.13 8.98
C LEU A 79 -7.74 6.13 8.95
N VAL A 80 -8.36 5.42 8.02
CA VAL A 80 -9.82 5.26 7.99
C VAL A 80 -10.33 4.57 9.24
N VAL A 81 -9.60 3.57 9.73
CA VAL A 81 -9.95 2.78 10.91
C VAL A 81 -9.49 3.46 12.21
N ASN A 82 -8.30 4.04 12.19
CA ASN A 82 -7.67 4.71 13.33
C ASN A 82 -7.09 6.08 12.91
N PRO A 83 -7.88 7.14 12.95
CA PRO A 83 -7.44 8.50 12.61
C PRO A 83 -6.34 9.06 13.52
N ALA A 84 -6.06 8.39 14.65
CA ALA A 84 -5.01 8.79 15.60
C ALA A 84 -3.63 8.17 15.29
N ASP A 85 -3.48 7.41 14.20
CA ASP A 85 -2.19 6.84 13.81
C ASP A 85 -1.33 7.89 13.10
N ASP A 86 -0.48 8.56 13.87
CA ASP A 86 0.44 9.60 13.37
C ASP A 86 1.47 9.06 12.38
N ILE A 87 1.87 7.79 12.52
CA ILE A 87 2.86 7.16 11.63
C ILE A 87 2.23 6.98 10.24
N ALA A 88 1.02 6.43 10.21
CA ALA A 88 0.27 6.28 8.97
C ALA A 88 -0.03 7.66 8.33
N ALA A 89 -0.44 8.66 9.13
CA ALA A 89 -0.74 9.99 8.64
C ALA A 89 0.46 10.67 7.99
N LYS A 90 1.60 10.70 8.68
CA LYS A 90 2.84 11.28 8.16
C LYS A 90 3.39 10.55 6.94
N ARG A 91 3.14 9.25 6.85
CA ARG A 91 3.52 8.47 5.68
C ARG A 91 2.80 8.96 4.42
N VAL A 92 1.49 9.21 4.49
CA VAL A 92 0.67 9.41 3.29
C VAL A 92 0.17 10.84 3.07
N VAL A 93 0.39 11.76 4.00
CA VAL A 93 -0.08 13.16 3.89
C VAL A 93 0.35 13.82 2.58
N ASN A 94 1.51 13.46 2.04
CA ASN A 94 2.04 13.95 0.76
C ASN A 94 2.27 12.81 -0.26
N VAL A 95 1.48 11.74 -0.20
CA VAL A 95 1.48 10.63 -1.15
C VAL A 95 0.07 10.44 -1.72
N PRO A 96 -0.09 10.66 -3.05
CA PRO A 96 0.88 11.22 -4.01
C PRO A 96 1.27 12.65 -3.66
N ARG A 97 2.27 13.19 -4.35
CA ARG A 97 2.77 14.56 -4.07
C ARG A 97 1.66 15.61 -4.22
N ARG A 98 1.35 16.33 -3.13
CA ARG A 98 0.32 17.37 -3.06
C ARG A 98 0.87 18.76 -2.78
N GLY A 99 2.20 18.90 -2.72
CA GLY A 99 2.81 20.18 -2.30
C GLY A 99 2.80 20.41 -0.79
N ILE A 100 2.51 19.37 0.01
CA ILE A 100 2.61 19.42 1.47
C ILE A 100 4.05 19.11 1.84
N GLY A 101 4.85 20.16 2.04
CA GLY A 101 6.27 20.06 2.33
C GLY A 101 6.56 19.84 3.81
N LYS A 102 7.85 19.62 4.10
CA LYS A 102 8.37 19.37 5.45
C LYS A 102 7.96 20.45 6.45
N THR A 103 8.05 21.72 6.09
CA THR A 103 7.67 22.85 6.94
C THR A 103 6.21 22.79 7.39
N THR A 104 5.30 22.42 6.48
CA THR A 104 3.87 22.27 6.80
C THR A 104 3.66 21.09 7.76
N ILE A 105 4.34 19.97 7.51
CA ILE A 105 4.26 18.79 8.39
C ILE A 105 4.77 19.13 9.80
N GLU A 106 5.90 19.84 9.91
CA GLU A 106 6.45 20.30 11.20
C GLU A 106 5.49 21.23 11.93
N ARG A 107 4.76 22.09 11.20
CA ARG A 107 3.77 22.99 11.79
C ARG A 107 2.55 22.23 12.30
N ILE A 108 2.06 21.24 11.56
CA ILE A 108 0.99 20.35 12.02
C ILE A 108 1.45 19.57 13.27
N ASP A 109 2.68 19.07 13.29
CA ASP A 109 3.26 18.41 14.46
C ASP A 109 3.36 19.34 15.68
N GLN A 110 3.64 20.62 15.45
CA GLN A 110 3.64 21.61 16.52
C GLN A 110 2.25 21.79 17.12
N TYR A 111 1.21 21.95 16.30
CA TYR A 111 -0.18 22.00 16.77
C TYR A 111 -0.58 20.75 17.55
N GLY A 112 -0.20 19.57 17.05
CA GLY A 112 -0.47 18.31 17.74
C GLY A 112 0.15 18.25 19.12
N ARG A 113 1.41 18.71 19.28
CA ARG A 113 2.09 18.78 20.58
C ARG A 113 1.47 19.80 21.53
N GLU A 114 1.17 21.02 21.02
CA GLU A 114 0.65 22.12 21.84
C GLU A 114 -0.76 21.82 22.37
N MET A 115 -1.58 21.15 21.55
CA MET A 115 -2.97 20.86 21.89
C MET A 115 -3.21 19.40 22.31
N ASN A 116 -2.14 18.59 22.42
CA ASN A 116 -2.20 17.18 22.76
C ASN A 116 -3.23 16.40 21.91
N MET A 117 -3.13 16.54 20.59
CA MET A 117 -4.02 15.90 19.62
C MET A 117 -3.25 15.13 18.53
N PRO A 118 -3.86 14.10 17.92
CA PRO A 118 -3.27 13.36 16.80
C PRO A 118 -2.99 14.25 15.60
N PHE A 119 -1.99 13.85 14.78
CA PHE A 119 -1.56 14.58 13.60
C PHE A 119 -2.69 14.92 12.63
N LEU A 120 -3.60 13.96 12.34
CA LEU A 120 -4.71 14.18 11.42
C LEU A 120 -5.69 15.24 11.94
N THR A 121 -5.97 15.24 13.25
CA THR A 121 -6.80 16.27 13.90
C THR A 121 -6.09 17.62 13.88
N ALA A 122 -4.80 17.64 14.20
CA ALA A 122 -4.00 18.87 14.15
C ALA A 122 -3.89 19.46 12.71
N ALA A 123 -3.96 18.60 11.68
CA ALA A 123 -3.97 19.04 10.29
C ALA A 123 -5.19 19.90 9.94
N GLU A 124 -6.32 19.76 10.65
CA GLU A 124 -7.48 20.64 10.48
C GLU A 124 -7.17 22.10 10.81
N LEU A 125 -6.28 22.35 11.78
CA LEU A 125 -5.81 23.70 12.12
C LEU A 125 -4.97 24.29 10.99
N ALA A 126 -4.17 23.47 10.30
CA ALA A 126 -3.38 23.91 9.16
C ALA A 126 -4.25 24.36 7.96
N VAL A 127 -5.47 23.86 7.83
CA VAL A 127 -6.42 24.26 6.76
C VAL A 127 -6.85 25.74 6.91
N VAL A 128 -6.93 26.23 8.13
CA VAL A 128 -7.37 27.61 8.44
C VAL A 128 -6.21 28.54 8.78
N ASP A 129 -4.99 28.07 8.84
CA ASP A 129 -3.80 28.85 9.17
C ASP A 129 -3.43 29.83 8.05
N PRO A 130 -3.51 31.16 8.25
CA PRO A 130 -3.20 32.15 7.22
C PRO A 130 -1.74 32.18 6.80
N ASP A 131 -0.82 31.68 7.63
CA ASP A 131 0.62 31.63 7.35
C ASP A 131 0.98 30.49 6.39
N ILE A 132 0.07 29.54 6.18
CA ILE A 132 0.22 28.47 5.19
C ILE A 132 -0.39 28.93 3.86
N ARG A 133 0.32 28.70 2.75
CA ARG A 133 -0.18 29.05 1.41
C ARG A 133 -1.53 28.40 1.13
N ALA A 134 -2.44 29.12 0.48
CA ALA A 134 -3.79 28.64 0.17
C ALA A 134 -3.79 27.29 -0.59
N SER A 135 -2.89 27.11 -1.56
CA SER A 135 -2.77 25.83 -2.28
C SER A 135 -2.40 24.66 -1.36
N THR A 136 -1.52 24.89 -0.39
CA THR A 136 -1.13 23.86 0.59
C THR A 136 -2.26 23.59 1.58
N ARG A 137 -2.98 24.63 2.03
CA ARG A 137 -4.18 24.44 2.87
C ARG A 137 -5.24 23.59 2.18
N ASN A 138 -5.52 23.88 0.91
CA ASN A 138 -6.46 23.08 0.12
C ASN A 138 -6.00 21.63 0.01
N ALA A 139 -4.71 21.39 -0.28
CA ALA A 139 -4.16 20.03 -0.37
C ALA A 139 -4.25 19.27 0.96
N VAL A 140 -4.06 19.93 2.11
CA VAL A 140 -4.28 19.34 3.43
C VAL A 140 -5.75 19.01 3.64
N GLY A 141 -6.66 19.92 3.25
CA GLY A 141 -8.10 19.69 3.33
C GLY A 141 -8.57 18.52 2.47
N GLU A 142 -8.07 18.39 1.23
CA GLU A 142 -8.35 17.27 0.34
C GLU A 142 -7.85 15.94 0.95
N PHE A 143 -6.65 15.92 1.53
CA PHE A 143 -6.13 14.74 2.22
C PHE A 143 -7.05 14.31 3.38
N ILE A 144 -7.45 15.24 4.25
CA ILE A 144 -8.37 14.96 5.35
C ILE A 144 -9.71 14.43 4.82
N GLN A 145 -10.22 15.01 3.73
CA GLN A 145 -11.50 14.61 3.15
C GLN A 145 -11.47 13.18 2.62
N VAL A 146 -10.37 12.73 2.00
CA VAL A 146 -10.21 11.34 1.54
C VAL A 146 -10.38 10.36 2.72
N ILE A 147 -9.79 10.67 3.87
CA ILE A 147 -9.91 9.80 5.07
C ILE A 147 -11.34 9.81 5.61
N LYS A 148 -11.96 10.99 5.71
CA LYS A 148 -13.35 11.13 6.17
C LYS A 148 -14.33 10.39 5.26
N ASP A 149 -14.15 10.51 3.94
CA ASP A 149 -14.97 9.79 2.97
C ASP A 149 -14.82 8.26 3.14
N GLY A 150 -13.59 7.76 3.35
CA GLY A 150 -13.32 6.34 3.60
C GLY A 150 -14.13 5.80 4.78
N ALA A 151 -14.24 6.57 5.85
CA ALA A 151 -15.00 6.18 7.04
C ALA A 151 -16.52 6.05 6.79
N THR A 152 -17.04 6.66 5.71
CA THR A 152 -18.49 6.59 5.39
C THR A 152 -18.94 5.28 4.73
N TYR A 153 -18.00 4.51 4.16
CA TYR A 153 -18.32 3.27 3.41
C TYR A 153 -18.59 2.03 4.29
N GLY A 154 -18.57 2.17 5.61
CA GLY A 154 -19.16 1.27 6.60
C GLY A 154 -19.05 -0.24 6.35
N GLY A 155 -17.85 -0.83 6.47
CA GLY A 155 -17.67 -2.28 6.48
C GLY A 155 -17.43 -2.96 5.14
N ASP A 156 -17.62 -2.29 4.00
CA ASP A 156 -17.23 -2.80 2.69
C ASP A 156 -15.78 -2.37 2.37
N LEU A 157 -14.83 -3.19 2.84
CA LEU A 157 -13.39 -2.92 2.69
C LEU A 157 -12.98 -2.72 1.22
N ARG A 158 -13.58 -3.45 0.30
CA ARG A 158 -13.27 -3.34 -1.13
C ARG A 158 -13.60 -1.94 -1.64
N LYS A 159 -14.80 -1.45 -1.35
CA LYS A 159 -15.22 -0.09 -1.74
C LYS A 159 -14.37 0.99 -1.10
N VAL A 160 -13.95 0.80 0.17
CA VAL A 160 -13.03 1.73 0.83
C VAL A 160 -11.70 1.80 0.08
N VAL A 161 -11.13 0.65 -0.28
CA VAL A 161 -9.86 0.58 -1.04
C VAL A 161 -10.00 1.26 -2.40
N GLU A 162 -11.02 0.91 -3.18
CA GLU A 162 -11.29 1.48 -4.50
C GLU A 162 -11.45 3.01 -4.42
N MET A 163 -12.22 3.49 -3.43
CA MET A 163 -12.42 4.92 -3.21
C MET A 163 -11.12 5.64 -2.82
N ILE A 164 -10.31 5.07 -1.94
CA ILE A 164 -9.02 5.64 -1.54
C ILE A 164 -8.10 5.77 -2.75
N ILE A 165 -7.96 4.71 -3.54
CA ILE A 165 -7.10 4.67 -4.71
C ILE A 165 -7.50 5.76 -5.71
N ASP A 166 -8.80 5.92 -5.96
CA ASP A 166 -9.35 6.88 -6.88
C ASP A 166 -9.22 8.33 -6.34
N LYS A 167 -9.80 8.62 -5.16
CA LYS A 167 -9.83 9.98 -4.61
C LYS A 167 -8.47 10.50 -4.17
N ALA A 168 -7.60 9.64 -3.63
CA ALA A 168 -6.23 10.04 -3.34
C ALA A 168 -5.40 10.24 -4.62
N GLY A 169 -5.82 9.67 -5.76
CA GLY A 169 -5.14 9.79 -7.04
C GLY A 169 -3.87 8.93 -7.12
N LEU A 170 -3.80 7.81 -6.40
CA LEU A 170 -2.60 6.97 -6.32
C LEU A 170 -2.20 6.39 -7.68
N ILE A 171 -3.16 5.79 -8.39
CA ILE A 171 -2.90 5.22 -9.73
C ILE A 171 -2.57 6.32 -10.73
N ARG A 172 -3.30 7.43 -10.73
CA ARG A 172 -3.07 8.54 -11.65
C ARG A 172 -1.64 9.10 -11.52
N ALA A 173 -1.18 9.31 -10.29
CA ALA A 173 0.16 9.81 -10.05
C ALA A 173 1.25 8.86 -10.57
N LEU A 174 1.06 7.53 -10.41
CA LEU A 174 1.96 6.53 -10.97
C LEU A 174 1.94 6.50 -12.50
N GLN A 175 0.75 6.65 -13.11
CA GLN A 175 0.62 6.72 -14.56
C GLN A 175 1.32 7.96 -15.15
N ASP A 176 1.25 9.09 -14.44
CA ASP A 176 1.90 10.34 -14.84
C ASP A 176 3.45 10.24 -14.79
N GLU A 177 4.03 9.30 -14.01
CA GLU A 177 5.47 9.01 -14.01
C GLU A 177 5.95 8.41 -15.34
N GLY A 178 5.11 7.68 -16.08
CA GLY A 178 5.35 7.14 -17.42
C GLY A 178 6.44 6.07 -17.52
N THR A 179 6.96 5.55 -16.40
CA THR A 179 8.03 4.54 -16.35
C THR A 179 7.49 3.11 -16.31
N ASP A 180 8.29 2.14 -16.74
CA ASP A 180 7.92 0.71 -16.62
C ASP A 180 7.79 0.28 -15.15
N GLU A 181 8.61 0.87 -14.27
CA GLU A 181 8.54 0.63 -12.84
C GLU A 181 7.21 1.14 -12.26
N ALA A 182 6.76 2.32 -12.66
CA ALA A 182 5.48 2.88 -12.23
C ALA A 182 4.30 2.02 -12.75
N ARG A 183 4.39 1.48 -13.98
CA ARG A 183 3.40 0.52 -14.50
C ARG A 183 3.30 -0.73 -13.63
N GLY A 184 4.44 -1.31 -13.22
CA GLY A 184 4.46 -2.44 -12.30
C GLY A 184 3.85 -2.10 -10.92
N ARG A 185 4.04 -0.86 -10.43
CA ARG A 185 3.39 -0.40 -9.19
C ARG A 185 1.87 -0.24 -9.34
N VAL A 186 1.38 0.20 -10.49
CA VAL A 186 -0.06 0.24 -10.80
C VAL A 186 -0.66 -1.16 -10.76
N GLU A 187 -0.03 -2.15 -11.41
CA GLU A 187 -0.47 -3.56 -11.37
C GLU A 187 -0.54 -4.13 -9.94
N ASN A 188 0.35 -3.68 -9.05
CA ASN A 188 0.34 -4.12 -7.65
C ASN A 188 -0.85 -3.54 -6.84
N ILE A 189 -1.37 -2.37 -7.22
CA ILE A 189 -2.48 -1.69 -6.53
C ILE A 189 -3.84 -2.18 -7.04
N GLN A 190 -3.95 -2.61 -8.29
CA GLN A 190 -5.16 -3.15 -8.92
C GLN A 190 -5.45 -4.58 -8.47
#